data_6ec33916e59efb94407fdf2e557e8474
#
_entry.id   6ec33916e59efb94407fdf2e557e8474
#
_cell.length_a   1.000
_cell.length_b   1.000
_cell.length_c   1.000
_cell.angle_alpha   90.00
_cell.angle_beta   90.00
_cell.angle_gamma   90.00
#
_symmetry.space_group_name_H-M   'P 1'
#
loop_
_entity.id
_entity.type
_entity.pdbx_description
1 polymer ?
#
loop_
_entity_poly.entity_id
_entity_poly.type
_entity_poly.pdbx_seq_one_letter_code
_entity_poly.pdbx_strand_id
1 'polypeptide(L)'
;CIRDRLGTIAESVTGDTSGKAPLQERMERFTRRVAIFVGCAVVVMATILFIRGMPLSEIFLSSVALAVSVIPEGLPVALTVALAIGMRRMAKRDVIVRRLIAVEALGSCTYIASDKTGTLTANQLTVRRLAFPGLDEWQVTGDSDQPTGSVLTAQGAPDSDQHKLLDQACQCAVLANEGYLGHQNGEWAHNGDAVDVALLIMAHKAGYKRPEETSHFPEIDSMPFESERLYSASLNQVEGKSRAFVKGAFEKLLEMCSTALQPDGVTPLDKIAIETQARQLASEGYRVIALACGDVQVGEQEDFNQEHLVDLTLIGLCLLYTSDAAD
;
A
#
# COMPACT_ATOMS: atom_id res chain seq x y z
N CYS A 1 -7.09 -18.44 -6.79
CA CYS A 1 -6.77 -17.79 -8.01
C CYS A 1 -7.14 -16.33 -8.04
N ILE A 2 -6.37 -15.51 -8.76
CA ILE A 2 -6.58 -14.05 -8.87
C ILE A 2 -8.00 -13.71 -9.36
N ARG A 3 -8.56 -14.51 -10.28
CA ARG A 3 -9.91 -14.31 -10.83
C ARG A 3 -11.01 -14.46 -9.77
N ASP A 4 -10.87 -15.34 -8.80
CA ASP A 4 -11.85 -15.54 -7.73
C ASP A 4 -11.80 -14.42 -6.70
N ARG A 5 -10.60 -13.94 -6.35
CA ARG A 5 -10.43 -12.78 -5.46
C ARG A 5 -10.92 -11.49 -6.10
N LEU A 6 -10.67 -11.27 -7.39
CA LEU A 6 -11.24 -10.13 -8.13
C LEU A 6 -12.76 -10.23 -8.24
N GLY A 7 -13.32 -11.44 -8.40
CA GLY A 7 -14.77 -11.69 -8.38
C GLY A 7 -15.38 -11.34 -7.03
N THR A 8 -14.79 -11.79 -5.93
CA THR A 8 -15.27 -11.49 -4.56
C THR A 8 -15.17 -9.99 -4.23
N ILE A 9 -14.09 -9.32 -4.65
CA ILE A 9 -13.96 -7.86 -4.50
C ILE A 9 -14.99 -7.14 -5.37
N ALA A 10 -15.22 -7.58 -6.60
CA ALA A 10 -16.23 -7.00 -7.48
C ALA A 10 -17.65 -7.17 -6.93
N GLU A 11 -18.00 -8.32 -6.37
CA GLU A 11 -19.29 -8.54 -5.68
C GLU A 11 -19.42 -7.66 -4.43
N SER A 12 -18.35 -7.50 -3.64
CA SER A 12 -18.35 -6.63 -2.45
C SER A 12 -18.50 -5.15 -2.82
N VAL A 13 -17.97 -4.73 -3.99
CA VAL A 13 -18.07 -3.34 -4.48
C VAL A 13 -19.40 -3.07 -5.20
N THR A 14 -19.99 -4.09 -5.85
CA THR A 14 -21.27 -3.96 -6.57
C THR A 14 -22.48 -4.20 -5.66
N GLY A 15 -22.28 -4.75 -4.46
CA GLY A 15 -23.32 -4.84 -3.43
C GLY A 15 -23.82 -3.43 -3.12
N ASP A 16 -25.10 -3.18 -3.44
CA ASP A 16 -25.75 -1.86 -3.31
C ASP A 16 -25.86 -1.44 -1.84
N THR A 17 -24.80 -0.90 -1.29
CA THR A 17 -24.77 -0.26 0.03
C THR A 17 -25.11 1.22 -0.05
N SER A 18 -26.02 1.59 -0.95
CA SER A 18 -26.54 2.95 -1.04
C SER A 18 -27.50 3.27 0.11
N GLY A 19 -26.98 3.25 1.33
CA GLY A 19 -27.66 3.86 2.46
C GLY A 19 -27.93 5.33 2.13
N LYS A 20 -29.17 5.80 2.30
CA LYS A 20 -29.50 7.22 2.12
C LYS A 20 -28.62 8.07 3.03
N ALA A 21 -28.04 9.14 2.50
CA ALA A 21 -27.26 10.05 3.32
C ALA A 21 -28.13 10.65 4.45
N PRO A 22 -27.56 10.88 5.65
CA PRO A 22 -28.30 11.43 6.80
C PRO A 22 -29.05 12.73 6.49
N LEU A 23 -28.49 13.56 5.60
CA LEU A 23 -29.14 14.79 5.15
C LEU A 23 -30.38 14.51 4.29
N GLN A 24 -30.32 13.50 3.39
CA GLN A 24 -31.51 13.12 2.60
C GLN A 24 -32.65 12.64 3.50
N GLU A 25 -32.38 11.86 4.52
CA GLU A 25 -33.40 11.44 5.48
C GLU A 25 -33.98 12.61 6.29
N ARG A 26 -33.13 13.57 6.68
CA ARG A 26 -33.58 14.80 7.37
C ARG A 26 -34.45 15.65 6.44
N MET A 27 -34.05 15.77 5.19
CA MET A 27 -34.83 16.51 4.17
C MET A 27 -36.18 15.84 3.89
N GLU A 28 -36.23 14.53 3.71
CA GLU A 28 -37.49 13.79 3.52
C GLU A 28 -38.42 13.98 4.73
N ARG A 29 -37.88 13.90 5.94
CA ARG A 29 -38.65 14.13 7.17
C ARG A 29 -39.15 15.57 7.29
N PHE A 30 -38.32 16.55 6.92
CA PHE A 30 -38.72 17.97 6.89
C PHE A 30 -39.81 18.21 5.86
N THR A 31 -39.62 17.79 4.63
CA THR A 31 -40.62 17.93 3.54
C THR A 31 -41.95 17.28 3.92
N ARG A 32 -41.92 16.09 4.53
CA ARG A 32 -43.14 15.41 4.99
C ARG A 32 -43.86 16.21 6.07
N ARG A 33 -43.14 16.80 7.03
CA ARG A 33 -43.74 17.65 8.08
C ARG A 33 -44.36 18.91 7.50
N VAL A 34 -43.65 19.59 6.57
CA VAL A 34 -44.17 20.76 5.86
C VAL A 34 -45.40 20.39 5.07
N ALA A 35 -45.41 19.32 4.32
CA ALA A 35 -46.57 18.85 3.55
C ALA A 35 -47.81 18.60 4.42
N ILE A 36 -47.62 17.95 5.60
CA ILE A 36 -48.72 17.73 6.55
C ILE A 36 -49.23 19.09 7.08
N PHE A 37 -48.34 19.98 7.48
CA PHE A 37 -48.73 21.30 7.98
C PHE A 37 -49.50 22.13 6.96
N VAL A 38 -49.02 22.15 5.70
CA VAL A 38 -49.69 22.83 4.59
C VAL A 38 -51.04 22.18 4.30
N GLY A 39 -51.14 20.83 4.27
CA GLY A 39 -52.41 20.14 4.09
C GLY A 39 -53.43 20.50 5.16
N CYS A 40 -53.01 20.55 6.44
CA CYS A 40 -53.90 20.99 7.50
C CYS A 40 -54.34 22.45 7.35
N ALA A 41 -53.41 23.36 6.99
CA ALA A 41 -53.71 24.76 6.78
C ALA A 41 -54.70 24.99 5.62
N VAL A 42 -54.52 24.28 4.52
CA VAL A 42 -55.44 24.29 3.37
C VAL A 42 -56.85 23.81 3.75
N VAL A 43 -56.95 22.69 4.53
CA VAL A 43 -58.23 22.21 4.99
C VAL A 43 -58.93 23.21 5.90
N VAL A 44 -58.23 23.80 6.85
CA VAL A 44 -58.79 24.81 7.76
C VAL A 44 -59.27 26.04 6.95
N MET A 45 -58.41 26.55 6.03
CA MET A 45 -58.77 27.68 5.20
C MET A 45 -59.99 27.38 4.31
N ALA A 46 -60.02 26.24 3.63
CA ALA A 46 -61.12 25.82 2.80
C ALA A 46 -62.43 25.70 3.60
N THR A 47 -62.34 25.16 4.83
CA THR A 47 -63.51 25.07 5.73
C THR A 47 -64.05 26.46 6.12
N ILE A 48 -63.17 27.37 6.46
CA ILE A 48 -63.54 28.77 6.83
C ILE A 48 -64.22 29.47 5.63
N LEU A 49 -63.64 29.36 4.43
CA LEU A 49 -64.15 29.95 3.21
C LEU A 49 -65.51 29.36 2.80
N PHE A 50 -65.67 28.04 2.97
CA PHE A 50 -66.94 27.33 2.72
C PHE A 50 -68.05 27.82 3.67
N ILE A 51 -67.76 27.99 4.98
CA ILE A 51 -68.72 28.50 5.98
C ILE A 51 -69.09 29.96 5.65
N ARG A 52 -68.19 30.73 5.05
CA ARG A 52 -68.47 32.11 4.57
C ARG A 52 -69.28 32.18 3.29
N GLY A 53 -69.65 31.06 2.69
CA GLY A 53 -70.46 30.97 1.49
C GLY A 53 -69.71 31.35 0.18
N MET A 54 -68.39 31.24 0.17
CA MET A 54 -67.59 31.48 -1.02
C MET A 54 -67.82 30.42 -2.10
N PRO A 55 -67.80 30.76 -3.40
CA PRO A 55 -67.95 29.79 -4.47
C PRO A 55 -66.80 28.78 -4.48
N LEU A 56 -67.06 27.53 -4.82
CA LEU A 56 -66.09 26.42 -4.79
C LEU A 56 -64.87 26.70 -5.67
N SER A 57 -65.02 27.43 -6.76
CA SER A 57 -63.89 27.88 -7.63
C SER A 57 -62.88 28.79 -6.93
N GLU A 58 -63.35 29.69 -6.09
CA GLU A 58 -62.47 30.59 -5.34
C GLU A 58 -61.78 29.89 -4.19
N ILE A 59 -62.50 28.96 -3.52
CA ILE A 59 -61.94 28.10 -2.49
C ILE A 59 -60.80 27.27 -3.07
N PHE A 60 -61.04 26.66 -4.26
CA PHE A 60 -60.00 25.85 -4.94
C PHE A 60 -58.78 26.69 -5.32
N LEU A 61 -58.97 27.85 -5.97
CA LEU A 61 -57.88 28.74 -6.38
C LEU A 61 -57.05 29.20 -5.17
N SER A 62 -57.70 29.60 -4.10
CA SER A 62 -57.05 30.04 -2.87
C SER A 62 -56.25 28.90 -2.22
N SER A 63 -56.82 27.69 -2.24
CA SER A 63 -56.17 26.48 -1.70
C SER A 63 -54.92 26.11 -2.48
N VAL A 64 -54.97 26.16 -3.82
CA VAL A 64 -53.84 25.89 -4.70
C VAL A 64 -52.78 26.99 -4.51
N ALA A 65 -53.16 28.26 -4.45
CA ALA A 65 -52.23 29.38 -4.24
C ALA A 65 -51.50 29.26 -2.92
N LEU A 66 -52.17 28.86 -1.83
CA LEU A 66 -51.56 28.62 -0.53
C LEU A 66 -50.59 27.43 -0.58
N ALA A 67 -51.00 26.33 -1.19
CA ALA A 67 -50.19 25.14 -1.30
C ALA A 67 -48.86 25.40 -2.05
N VAL A 68 -48.94 26.10 -3.20
CA VAL A 68 -47.76 26.43 -4.03
C VAL A 68 -46.85 27.44 -3.30
N SER A 69 -47.41 28.46 -2.61
CA SER A 69 -46.63 29.51 -1.94
C SER A 69 -45.75 28.98 -0.80
N VAL A 70 -46.10 27.86 -0.20
CA VAL A 70 -45.36 27.27 0.96
C VAL A 70 -44.31 26.23 0.55
N ILE A 71 -44.29 25.81 -0.71
CA ILE A 71 -43.28 24.85 -1.18
C ILE A 71 -41.89 25.53 -1.20
N PRO A 72 -40.90 25.03 -0.44
CA PRO A 72 -39.58 25.62 -0.38
C PRO A 72 -38.72 25.22 -1.59
N GLU A 73 -39.06 25.71 -2.78
CA GLU A 73 -38.38 25.36 -4.04
C GLU A 73 -36.89 25.72 -4.08
N GLY A 74 -36.48 26.74 -3.32
CA GLY A 74 -35.08 27.17 -3.23
C GLY A 74 -34.17 26.24 -2.41
N LEU A 75 -34.72 25.37 -1.57
CA LEU A 75 -33.94 24.58 -0.63
C LEU A 75 -33.05 23.51 -1.34
N PRO A 76 -33.52 22.70 -2.31
CA PRO A 76 -32.66 21.79 -3.05
C PRO A 76 -31.55 22.50 -3.83
N VAL A 77 -31.85 23.66 -4.41
CA VAL A 77 -30.87 24.46 -5.16
C VAL A 77 -29.78 24.99 -4.21
N ALA A 78 -30.18 25.59 -3.09
CA ALA A 78 -29.24 26.10 -2.09
C ALA A 78 -28.32 24.98 -1.55
N LEU A 79 -28.86 23.80 -1.29
CA LEU A 79 -28.12 22.64 -0.86
C LEU A 79 -27.09 22.20 -1.91
N THR A 80 -27.50 22.08 -3.17
CA THR A 80 -26.62 21.68 -4.27
C THR A 80 -25.45 22.67 -4.43
N VAL A 81 -25.74 23.97 -4.35
CA VAL A 81 -24.70 25.01 -4.41
C VAL A 81 -23.73 24.90 -3.22
N ALA A 82 -24.26 24.73 -2.02
CA ALA A 82 -23.43 24.59 -0.81
C ALA A 82 -22.49 23.37 -0.89
N LEU A 83 -23.01 22.21 -1.33
CA LEU A 83 -22.21 21.01 -1.53
C LEU A 83 -21.18 21.17 -2.65
N ALA A 84 -21.52 21.86 -3.74
CA ALA A 84 -20.59 22.15 -4.84
C ALA A 84 -19.43 23.07 -4.39
N ILE A 85 -19.72 24.08 -3.55
CA ILE A 85 -18.68 24.91 -2.92
C ILE A 85 -17.79 24.07 -2.00
N GLY A 86 -18.39 23.17 -1.22
CA GLY A 86 -17.67 22.21 -0.37
C GLY A 86 -16.69 21.34 -1.19
N MET A 87 -17.18 20.72 -2.26
CA MET A 87 -16.35 19.94 -3.20
C MET A 87 -15.18 20.76 -3.76
N ARG A 88 -15.44 22.00 -4.20
CA ARG A 88 -14.39 22.86 -4.74
C ARG A 88 -13.31 23.20 -3.70
N ARG A 89 -13.69 23.37 -2.43
CA ARG A 89 -12.73 23.58 -1.33
C ARG A 89 -11.90 22.33 -1.05
N MET A 90 -12.51 21.15 -1.11
CA MET A 90 -11.81 19.87 -0.94
C MET A 90 -10.84 19.61 -2.08
N ALA A 91 -11.26 19.86 -3.34
CA ALA A 91 -10.40 19.71 -4.50
C ALA A 91 -9.14 20.60 -4.46
N LYS A 92 -9.22 21.78 -3.83
CA LYS A 92 -8.06 22.64 -3.59
C LYS A 92 -7.05 22.10 -2.56
N ARG A 93 -7.42 21.04 -1.86
CA ARG A 93 -6.58 20.30 -0.89
C ARG A 93 -6.31 18.88 -1.38
N ASP A 94 -6.33 18.67 -2.69
CA ASP A 94 -6.07 17.41 -3.36
C ASP A 94 -7.03 16.26 -2.99
N VAL A 95 -8.18 16.59 -2.39
CA VAL A 95 -9.22 15.61 -2.07
C VAL A 95 -10.25 15.56 -3.20
N ILE A 96 -10.26 14.47 -3.96
CA ILE A 96 -11.18 14.26 -5.08
C ILE A 96 -12.44 13.55 -4.60
N VAL A 97 -13.57 14.24 -4.59
CA VAL A 97 -14.88 13.68 -4.24
C VAL A 97 -15.70 13.47 -5.52
N ARG A 98 -16.10 12.22 -5.76
CA ARG A 98 -16.89 11.85 -6.97
C ARG A 98 -18.40 11.99 -6.81
N ARG A 99 -18.92 12.05 -5.59
CA ARG A 99 -20.36 12.18 -5.30
C ARG A 99 -20.61 13.34 -4.34
N LEU A 100 -21.53 14.24 -4.68
CA LEU A 100 -21.90 15.40 -3.84
C LEU A 100 -22.30 15.00 -2.41
N ILE A 101 -23.01 13.89 -2.29
CA ILE A 101 -23.50 13.35 -1.01
C ILE A 101 -22.35 12.94 -0.09
N ALA A 102 -21.18 12.54 -0.63
CA ALA A 102 -20.03 12.14 0.17
C ALA A 102 -19.40 13.32 0.95
N VAL A 103 -19.58 14.56 0.48
CA VAL A 103 -19.13 15.77 1.20
C VAL A 103 -19.84 15.93 2.54
N GLU A 104 -21.14 15.65 2.55
CA GLU A 104 -21.96 15.71 3.77
C GLU A 104 -21.64 14.57 4.72
N ALA A 105 -21.49 13.34 4.18
CA ALA A 105 -21.15 12.16 4.97
C ALA A 105 -19.81 12.34 5.70
N LEU A 106 -18.81 12.92 5.03
CA LEU A 106 -17.52 13.28 5.66
C LEU A 106 -17.68 14.32 6.77
N GLY A 107 -18.52 15.35 6.56
CA GLY A 107 -18.77 16.39 7.56
C GLY A 107 -19.54 15.92 8.80
N SER A 108 -20.30 14.82 8.70
CA SER A 108 -21.08 14.24 9.78
C SER A 108 -20.41 13.01 10.42
N CYS A 109 -19.19 12.68 10.01
CA CYS A 109 -18.44 11.53 10.49
C CYS A 109 -18.05 11.71 11.97
N THR A 110 -18.39 10.73 12.80
CA THR A 110 -18.03 10.68 14.23
C THR A 110 -16.98 9.60 14.54
N TYR A 111 -16.66 8.77 13.56
CA TYR A 111 -15.69 7.69 13.68
C TYR A 111 -14.80 7.67 12.45
N ILE A 112 -13.49 7.63 12.67
CA ILE A 112 -12.49 7.51 11.60
C ILE A 112 -11.75 6.21 11.82
N ALA A 113 -11.89 5.27 10.88
CA ALA A 113 -11.06 4.09 10.81
C ALA A 113 -10.00 4.31 9.73
N SER A 114 -8.74 4.34 10.15
CA SER A 114 -7.60 4.58 9.24
C SER A 114 -6.65 3.39 9.29
N ASP A 115 -6.18 2.96 8.12
CA ASP A 115 -5.01 2.10 8.05
C ASP A 115 -3.76 2.90 8.45
N LYS A 116 -2.80 2.23 9.08
CA LYS A 116 -1.52 2.85 9.45
C LYS A 116 -0.66 3.06 8.21
N THR A 117 -0.45 1.98 7.44
CA THR A 117 0.56 1.91 6.37
C THR A 117 0.08 2.59 5.10
N GLY A 118 0.82 3.58 4.61
CA GLY A 118 0.46 4.33 3.39
C GLY A 118 -0.70 5.32 3.56
N THR A 119 -1.24 5.47 4.78
CA THR A 119 -2.30 6.44 5.11
C THR A 119 -1.82 7.42 6.17
N LEU A 120 -1.36 6.92 7.31
CA LEU A 120 -0.76 7.74 8.39
C LEU A 120 0.76 7.82 8.25
N THR A 121 1.38 6.87 7.59
CA THR A 121 2.80 6.85 7.28
C THR A 121 3.01 7.01 5.77
N ALA A 122 4.16 7.53 5.37
CA ALA A 122 4.52 7.69 3.96
C ALA A 122 4.71 6.34 3.21
N ASN A 123 4.58 5.21 3.90
CA ASN A 123 4.88 3.86 3.40
C ASN A 123 6.28 3.76 2.77
N GLN A 124 7.21 4.57 3.26
CA GLN A 124 8.58 4.55 2.81
C GLN A 124 9.39 3.68 3.76
N LEU A 125 9.87 2.57 3.23
CA LEU A 125 10.85 1.72 3.89
C LEU A 125 12.24 2.09 3.40
N THR A 126 13.21 2.06 4.30
CA THR A 126 14.61 2.32 3.96
C THR A 126 15.48 1.26 4.60
N VAL A 127 16.37 0.66 3.83
CA VAL A 127 17.43 -0.18 4.40
C VAL A 127 18.43 0.74 5.10
N ARG A 128 18.52 0.62 6.41
CA ARG A 128 19.45 1.41 7.25
C ARG A 128 20.69 0.64 7.63
N ARG A 129 20.60 -0.67 7.77
CA ARG A 129 21.72 -1.52 8.13
C ARG A 129 21.68 -2.84 7.35
N LEU A 130 22.84 -3.44 7.18
CA LEU A 130 23.04 -4.82 6.72
C LEU A 130 23.74 -5.58 7.83
N ALA A 131 23.27 -6.79 8.13
CA ALA A 131 23.92 -7.68 9.09
C ALA A 131 24.32 -8.96 8.38
N PHE A 132 25.60 -9.26 8.40
CA PHE A 132 26.16 -10.48 7.84
C PHE A 132 26.54 -11.48 8.95
N PRO A 133 26.44 -12.78 8.72
CA PRO A 133 26.78 -13.78 9.72
C PRO A 133 28.20 -13.62 10.26
N GLY A 134 28.33 -13.46 11.58
CA GLY A 134 29.63 -13.34 12.25
C GLY A 134 30.37 -11.99 12.09
N LEU A 135 29.71 -10.98 11.53
CA LEU A 135 30.27 -9.63 11.38
C LEU A 135 29.45 -8.58 12.14
N ASP A 136 30.11 -7.44 12.41
CA ASP A 136 29.43 -6.24 12.87
C ASP A 136 28.48 -5.70 11.79
N GLU A 137 27.45 -4.97 12.21
CA GLU A 137 26.46 -4.39 11.30
C GLU A 137 27.08 -3.28 10.44
N TRP A 138 26.71 -3.28 9.16
CA TRP A 138 27.11 -2.23 8.23
C TRP A 138 26.00 -1.19 8.10
N GLN A 139 26.37 0.07 7.91
CA GLN A 139 25.44 1.17 7.79
C GLN A 139 25.18 1.53 6.33
N VAL A 140 23.92 1.78 6.00
CA VAL A 140 23.51 2.34 4.71
C VAL A 140 23.18 3.81 4.92
N THR A 141 24.01 4.69 4.33
CA THR A 141 23.90 6.15 4.49
C THR A 141 23.02 6.79 3.40
N GLY A 142 22.77 8.10 3.54
CA GLY A 142 22.02 8.91 2.55
C GLY A 142 20.50 8.83 2.70
N ASP A 143 19.81 9.55 1.82
CA ASP A 143 18.36 9.74 1.87
C ASP A 143 17.60 8.43 1.64
N SER A 144 16.36 8.41 2.13
CA SER A 144 15.51 7.23 2.09
C SER A 144 14.90 6.95 0.72
N ASP A 145 14.62 7.99 -0.04
CA ASP A 145 13.90 7.96 -1.32
C ASP A 145 14.82 8.17 -2.54
N GLN A 146 16.09 8.52 -2.28
CA GLN A 146 17.07 8.74 -3.34
C GLN A 146 18.22 7.72 -3.25
N PRO A 147 18.70 7.22 -4.38
CA PRO A 147 19.82 6.29 -4.41
C PRO A 147 21.19 6.99 -4.26
N THR A 148 21.25 8.03 -3.44
CA THR A 148 22.45 8.77 -3.09
C THR A 148 22.92 8.35 -1.70
N GLY A 149 24.17 7.96 -1.57
CA GLY A 149 24.76 7.47 -0.33
C GLY A 149 25.76 6.34 -0.58
N SER A 150 26.08 5.60 0.46
CA SER A 150 27.02 4.48 0.41
C SER A 150 26.73 3.44 1.49
N VAL A 151 27.30 2.25 1.34
CA VAL A 151 27.31 1.21 2.36
C VAL A 151 28.67 1.22 3.05
N LEU A 152 28.67 1.33 4.36
CA LEU A 152 29.88 1.47 5.19
C LEU A 152 29.93 0.42 6.30
N THR A 153 31.11 -0.14 6.52
CA THR A 153 31.43 -0.96 7.68
C THR A 153 31.82 -0.06 8.87
N ALA A 154 32.07 -0.63 10.04
CA ALA A 154 32.59 0.12 11.19
C ALA A 154 33.96 0.79 10.93
N GLN A 155 34.72 0.27 9.96
CA GLN A 155 36.04 0.79 9.58
C GLN A 155 35.98 1.70 8.34
N GLY A 156 34.86 1.94 7.75
CA GLY A 156 34.66 2.73 6.52
C GLY A 156 34.18 1.92 5.33
N ALA A 157 34.73 2.12 4.14
CA ALA A 157 34.32 1.33 2.97
C ALA A 157 34.70 -0.15 3.16
N PRO A 158 33.89 -1.10 2.62
CA PRO A 158 34.21 -2.52 2.67
C PRO A 158 35.55 -2.83 2.00
N ASP A 159 36.34 -3.73 2.60
CA ASP A 159 37.54 -4.27 1.98
C ASP A 159 37.22 -5.26 0.87
N SER A 160 38.24 -5.86 0.21
CA SER A 160 38.03 -6.74 -0.94
C SER A 160 37.23 -8.03 -0.63
N ASP A 161 37.35 -8.59 0.58
CA ASP A 161 36.61 -9.80 0.95
C ASP A 161 35.20 -9.46 1.44
N GLN A 162 35.04 -8.35 2.15
CA GLN A 162 33.75 -7.78 2.50
C GLN A 162 32.96 -7.34 1.27
N HIS A 163 33.65 -6.87 0.22
CA HIS A 163 33.00 -6.51 -1.05
C HIS A 163 32.24 -7.68 -1.69
N LYS A 164 32.79 -8.89 -1.61
CA LYS A 164 32.12 -10.11 -2.10
C LYS A 164 30.78 -10.38 -1.39
N LEU A 165 30.70 -10.09 -0.09
CA LEU A 165 29.44 -10.20 0.66
C LEU A 165 28.42 -9.16 0.16
N LEU A 166 28.88 -7.92 -0.02
CA LEU A 166 28.04 -6.84 -0.53
C LEU A 166 27.55 -7.14 -1.95
N ASP A 167 28.43 -7.67 -2.81
CA ASP A 167 28.08 -8.10 -4.17
C ASP A 167 26.92 -9.11 -4.16
N GLN A 168 27.04 -10.19 -3.39
CA GLN A 168 26.01 -11.21 -3.30
C GLN A 168 24.71 -10.66 -2.69
N ALA A 169 24.80 -9.80 -1.69
CA ALA A 169 23.62 -9.17 -1.09
C ALA A 169 22.90 -8.24 -2.09
N CYS A 170 23.65 -7.43 -2.83
CA CYS A 170 23.10 -6.53 -3.84
C CYS A 170 22.53 -7.28 -5.04
N GLN A 171 23.21 -8.34 -5.52
CA GLN A 171 22.68 -9.21 -6.57
C GLN A 171 21.35 -9.84 -6.16
N CYS A 172 21.30 -10.43 -4.95
CA CYS A 172 20.06 -11.00 -4.44
C CYS A 172 18.95 -9.93 -4.31
N ALA A 173 19.27 -8.76 -3.77
CA ALA A 173 18.33 -7.65 -3.62
C ALA A 173 17.78 -7.13 -4.96
N VAL A 174 18.56 -7.20 -6.03
CA VAL A 174 18.19 -6.75 -7.37
C VAL A 174 17.48 -7.83 -8.18
N LEU A 175 17.97 -9.07 -8.16
CA LEU A 175 17.44 -10.15 -8.99
C LEU A 175 16.13 -10.72 -8.44
N ALA A 176 16.05 -10.98 -7.12
CA ALA A 176 14.79 -11.40 -6.48
C ALA A 176 13.85 -10.20 -6.22
N ASN A 177 13.60 -9.35 -7.21
CA ASN A 177 12.91 -8.06 -7.03
C ASN A 177 11.95 -7.77 -8.18
N GLU A 178 10.73 -7.36 -7.85
CA GLU A 178 9.70 -7.00 -8.82
C GLU A 178 9.54 -5.47 -8.98
N GLY A 179 10.23 -4.69 -8.15
CA GLY A 179 10.18 -3.23 -8.17
C GLY A 179 10.91 -2.61 -9.37
N TYR A 180 10.70 -1.33 -9.53
CA TYR A 180 11.37 -0.49 -10.52
C TYR A 180 12.00 0.73 -9.82
N LEU A 181 13.23 1.04 -10.20
CA LEU A 181 13.94 2.26 -9.81
C LEU A 181 14.64 2.83 -11.06
N GLY A 182 14.37 4.08 -11.40
CA GLY A 182 14.96 4.73 -12.57
C GLY A 182 14.70 6.22 -12.61
N HIS A 183 15.11 6.87 -13.71
CA HIS A 183 14.85 8.31 -13.94
C HIS A 183 13.64 8.50 -14.84
N GLN A 184 12.76 9.41 -14.43
CA GLN A 184 11.66 9.88 -15.25
C GLN A 184 11.60 11.40 -15.19
N ASN A 185 11.65 12.07 -16.34
CA ASN A 185 11.69 13.55 -16.44
C ASN A 185 12.83 14.22 -15.66
N GLY A 186 13.95 13.54 -15.44
CA GLY A 186 15.11 14.07 -14.70
C GLY A 186 15.05 13.88 -13.19
N GLU A 187 13.99 13.31 -12.66
CA GLU A 187 13.81 12.96 -11.25
C GLU A 187 13.85 11.44 -11.06
N TRP A 188 14.19 10.99 -9.85
CA TRP A 188 14.10 9.60 -9.49
C TRP A 188 12.63 9.16 -9.40
N ALA A 189 12.31 8.07 -10.07
CA ALA A 189 11.00 7.45 -10.03
C ALA A 189 11.13 5.98 -9.63
N HIS A 190 10.24 5.53 -8.77
CA HIS A 190 10.18 4.13 -8.33
C HIS A 190 8.73 3.63 -8.38
N ASN A 191 8.58 2.33 -8.55
CA ASN A 191 7.30 1.64 -8.51
C ASN A 191 7.48 0.22 -7.96
N GLY A 192 6.51 -0.29 -7.22
CA GLY A 192 6.52 -1.61 -6.63
C GLY A 192 6.25 -1.61 -5.13
N ASP A 193 6.45 -2.75 -4.50
CA ASP A 193 6.35 -2.89 -3.04
C ASP A 193 7.45 -2.08 -2.34
N ALA A 194 7.13 -1.54 -1.16
CA ALA A 194 8.06 -0.69 -0.42
C ALA A 194 9.36 -1.40 -0.02
N VAL A 195 9.31 -2.71 0.25
CA VAL A 195 10.52 -3.52 0.53
C VAL A 195 11.38 -3.63 -0.72
N ASP A 196 10.75 -3.86 -1.87
CA ASP A 196 11.43 -4.00 -3.15
C ASP A 196 12.16 -2.72 -3.55
N VAL A 197 11.47 -1.59 -3.44
CA VAL A 197 12.05 -0.27 -3.71
C VAL A 197 13.20 0.03 -2.75
N ALA A 198 13.05 -0.24 -1.46
CA ALA A 198 14.11 -0.02 -0.46
C ALA A 198 15.38 -0.84 -0.75
N LEU A 199 15.22 -2.08 -1.17
CA LEU A 199 16.34 -2.96 -1.56
C LEU A 199 17.02 -2.48 -2.84
N LEU A 200 16.26 -2.01 -3.85
CA LEU A 200 16.83 -1.42 -5.07
C LEU A 200 17.60 -0.12 -4.79
N ILE A 201 17.08 0.73 -3.90
CA ILE A 201 17.78 1.95 -3.48
C ILE A 201 19.09 1.60 -2.78
N MET A 202 19.07 0.62 -1.86
CA MET A 202 20.26 0.13 -1.17
C MET A 202 21.31 -0.41 -2.14
N ALA A 203 20.91 -1.28 -3.07
CA ALA A 203 21.79 -1.84 -4.08
C ALA A 203 22.38 -0.75 -4.98
N HIS A 204 21.59 0.24 -5.38
CA HIS A 204 22.07 1.37 -6.18
C HIS A 204 23.10 2.23 -5.43
N LYS A 205 22.92 2.45 -4.12
CA LYS A 205 23.91 3.13 -3.26
C LYS A 205 25.25 2.38 -3.20
N ALA A 206 25.23 1.06 -3.37
CA ALA A 206 26.41 0.21 -3.47
C ALA A 206 26.96 0.11 -4.91
N GLY A 207 26.32 0.74 -5.90
CA GLY A 207 26.76 0.76 -7.31
C GLY A 207 26.09 -0.27 -8.22
N TYR A 208 25.12 -1.05 -7.70
CA TYR A 208 24.40 -2.08 -8.48
C TYR A 208 23.12 -1.56 -9.06
N LYS A 209 22.90 -1.81 -10.36
CA LYS A 209 21.70 -1.37 -11.08
C LYS A 209 20.98 -2.56 -11.69
N ARG A 210 19.67 -2.64 -11.49
CA ARG A 210 18.87 -3.75 -11.98
C ARG A 210 19.03 -4.06 -13.49
N PRO A 211 19.01 -3.08 -14.42
CA PRO A 211 19.18 -3.37 -15.83
C PRO A 211 20.54 -4.00 -16.16
N GLU A 212 21.59 -3.64 -15.43
CA GLU A 212 22.94 -4.18 -15.62
C GLU A 212 22.99 -5.62 -15.09
N GLU A 213 22.51 -5.87 -13.87
CA GLU A 213 22.52 -7.19 -13.25
C GLU A 213 21.62 -8.20 -14.00
N THR A 214 20.40 -7.81 -14.39
CA THR A 214 19.52 -8.68 -15.18
C THR A 214 20.05 -9.01 -16.57
N SER A 215 20.91 -8.17 -17.12
CA SER A 215 21.60 -8.45 -18.39
C SER A 215 22.75 -9.45 -18.21
N HIS A 216 23.47 -9.41 -17.07
CA HIS A 216 24.53 -10.35 -16.75
C HIS A 216 23.99 -11.71 -16.25
N PHE A 217 22.87 -11.70 -15.54
CA PHE A 217 22.23 -12.86 -14.93
C PHE A 217 20.77 -12.98 -15.43
N PRO A 218 20.54 -13.44 -16.67
CA PRO A 218 19.20 -13.55 -17.22
C PRO A 218 18.28 -14.40 -16.35
N GLU A 219 17.07 -13.89 -16.12
CA GLU A 219 16.02 -14.62 -15.39
C GLU A 219 15.52 -15.79 -16.25
N ILE A 220 15.43 -16.97 -15.65
CA ILE A 220 14.88 -18.18 -16.25
C ILE A 220 13.42 -18.32 -15.83
N ASP A 221 13.15 -18.13 -14.53
CA ASP A 221 11.82 -18.25 -13.93
C ASP A 221 11.78 -17.47 -12.61
N SER A 222 10.59 -17.19 -12.07
CA SER A 222 10.45 -16.46 -10.81
C SER A 222 9.20 -16.85 -10.02
N MET A 223 9.31 -16.72 -8.71
CA MET A 223 8.22 -16.90 -7.76
C MET A 223 7.92 -15.55 -7.10
N PRO A 224 6.81 -14.87 -7.48
CA PRO A 224 6.44 -13.59 -6.91
C PRO A 224 6.12 -13.71 -5.42
N PHE A 225 6.17 -12.58 -4.70
CA PHE A 225 5.83 -12.56 -3.28
C PHE A 225 4.36 -12.90 -3.06
N GLU A 226 4.11 -13.81 -2.14
CA GLU A 226 2.79 -14.13 -1.60
C GLU A 226 2.80 -14.08 -0.08
N SER A 227 1.76 -13.51 0.51
CA SER A 227 1.64 -13.37 1.97
C SER A 227 1.62 -14.70 2.72
N GLU A 228 1.19 -15.77 2.06
CA GLU A 228 1.17 -17.14 2.61
C GLU A 228 2.57 -17.75 2.65
N ARG A 229 3.42 -17.41 1.67
CA ARG A 229 4.80 -17.92 1.55
C ARG A 229 5.81 -17.06 2.31
N LEU A 230 5.57 -15.76 2.42
CA LEU A 230 6.43 -14.76 3.07
C LEU A 230 7.81 -14.57 2.41
N TYR A 231 7.99 -14.99 1.16
CA TYR A 231 9.22 -14.78 0.38
C TYR A 231 8.89 -14.65 -1.11
N SER A 232 9.87 -14.11 -1.86
CA SER A 232 9.94 -14.19 -3.32
C SER A 232 11.28 -14.77 -3.74
N ALA A 233 11.34 -15.39 -4.92
CA ALA A 233 12.54 -15.98 -5.47
C ALA A 233 12.64 -15.73 -6.96
N SER A 234 13.87 -15.61 -7.47
CA SER A 234 14.19 -15.55 -8.89
C SER A 234 15.22 -16.61 -9.22
N LEU A 235 15.00 -17.34 -10.31
CA LEU A 235 15.93 -18.32 -10.85
C LEU A 235 16.67 -17.69 -12.03
N ASN A 236 17.98 -17.55 -11.92
CA ASN A 236 18.80 -16.87 -12.90
C ASN A 236 19.92 -17.76 -13.43
N GLN A 237 20.35 -17.47 -14.67
CA GLN A 237 21.52 -18.11 -15.25
C GLN A 237 22.79 -17.42 -14.74
N VAL A 238 23.63 -18.15 -14.01
CA VAL A 238 24.91 -17.67 -13.47
C VAL A 238 26.02 -18.62 -13.90
N GLU A 239 26.97 -18.16 -14.70
CA GLU A 239 28.12 -18.94 -15.16
C GLU A 239 27.76 -20.34 -15.73
N GLY A 240 26.64 -20.42 -16.43
CA GLY A 240 26.17 -21.68 -17.04
C GLY A 240 25.39 -22.60 -16.10
N LYS A 241 25.15 -22.18 -14.86
CA LYS A 241 24.32 -22.90 -13.88
C LYS A 241 23.05 -22.11 -13.58
N SER A 242 22.03 -22.81 -13.10
CA SER A 242 20.83 -22.18 -12.58
C SER A 242 21.00 -21.90 -11.08
N ARG A 243 20.88 -20.63 -10.70
CA ARG A 243 20.99 -20.18 -9.31
C ARG A 243 19.72 -19.47 -8.88
N ALA A 244 19.18 -19.87 -7.73
CA ALA A 244 18.08 -19.18 -7.10
C ALA A 244 18.59 -18.05 -6.19
N PHE A 245 17.94 -16.90 -6.27
CA PHE A 245 18.06 -15.79 -5.34
C PHE A 245 16.72 -15.64 -4.61
N VAL A 246 16.76 -15.55 -3.29
CA VAL A 246 15.57 -15.58 -2.44
C VAL A 246 15.63 -14.45 -1.44
N LYS A 247 14.54 -13.68 -1.31
CA LYS A 247 14.36 -12.68 -0.24
C LYS A 247 13.05 -12.90 0.48
N GLY A 248 13.00 -12.66 1.77
CA GLY A 248 11.77 -12.81 2.55
C GLY A 248 11.96 -12.75 4.05
N ALA A 249 10.93 -13.16 4.77
CA ALA A 249 10.96 -13.24 6.22
C ALA A 249 12.09 -14.16 6.68
N PHE A 250 12.87 -13.71 7.67
CA PHE A 250 14.07 -14.46 8.09
C PHE A 250 13.74 -15.86 8.62
N GLU A 251 12.59 -16.02 9.28
CA GLU A 251 12.14 -17.32 9.79
C GLU A 251 11.98 -18.34 8.67
N LYS A 252 11.44 -17.90 7.52
CA LYS A 252 11.23 -18.79 6.37
C LYS A 252 12.53 -19.14 5.66
N LEU A 253 13.41 -18.15 5.47
CA LEU A 253 14.67 -18.40 4.80
C LEU A 253 15.61 -19.25 5.66
N LEU A 254 15.59 -19.14 6.99
CA LEU A 254 16.37 -19.99 7.88
C LEU A 254 15.98 -21.48 7.78
N GLU A 255 14.72 -21.79 7.46
CA GLU A 255 14.28 -23.16 7.21
C GLU A 255 14.92 -23.74 5.94
N MET A 256 15.11 -22.91 4.90
CA MET A 256 15.64 -23.29 3.58
C MET A 256 17.18 -23.29 3.53
N CYS A 257 17.84 -22.65 4.48
CA CYS A 257 19.29 -22.50 4.49
C CYS A 257 19.98 -23.56 5.36
N SER A 258 21.08 -24.11 4.84
CA SER A 258 22.00 -25.00 5.57
C SER A 258 23.36 -24.36 5.84
N THR A 259 23.72 -23.35 5.06
CA THR A 259 25.01 -22.67 5.12
C THR A 259 24.83 -21.14 5.21
N ALA A 260 25.91 -20.46 5.59
CA ALA A 260 25.98 -18.99 5.65
C ALA A 260 27.23 -18.50 4.90
N LEU A 261 27.09 -17.36 4.23
CA LEU A 261 28.19 -16.71 3.55
C LEU A 261 29.00 -15.86 4.55
N GLN A 262 30.31 -16.05 4.58
CA GLN A 262 31.26 -15.28 5.37
C GLN A 262 32.41 -14.77 4.49
N PRO A 263 33.23 -13.81 4.93
CA PRO A 263 34.35 -13.29 4.14
C PRO A 263 35.30 -14.39 3.65
N ASP A 264 35.55 -15.41 4.49
CA ASP A 264 36.45 -16.52 4.20
C ASP A 264 35.78 -17.65 3.38
N GLY A 265 34.51 -17.51 3.02
CA GLY A 265 33.76 -18.47 2.23
C GLY A 265 32.46 -18.93 2.87
N VAL A 266 31.94 -20.07 2.42
CA VAL A 266 30.67 -20.66 2.91
C VAL A 266 30.93 -21.54 4.13
N THR A 267 30.21 -21.30 5.21
CA THR A 267 30.30 -22.08 6.47
C THR A 267 28.97 -22.71 6.85
N PRO A 268 28.92 -23.76 7.69
CA PRO A 268 27.67 -24.27 8.24
C PRO A 268 26.89 -23.15 8.96
N LEU A 269 25.57 -23.08 8.75
CA LEU A 269 24.72 -22.06 9.35
C LEU A 269 24.45 -22.34 10.83
N ASP A 270 24.85 -21.41 11.70
CA ASP A 270 24.39 -21.38 13.10
C ASP A 270 23.00 -20.72 13.17
N LYS A 271 21.95 -21.52 13.01
CA LYS A 271 20.56 -21.05 13.01
C LYS A 271 20.18 -20.33 14.31
N ILE A 272 20.69 -20.78 15.45
CA ILE A 272 20.36 -20.22 16.77
C ILE A 272 20.97 -18.81 16.90
N ALA A 273 22.23 -18.66 16.51
CA ALA A 273 22.91 -17.36 16.56
C ALA A 273 22.21 -16.34 15.65
N ILE A 274 21.89 -16.71 14.41
CA ILE A 274 21.22 -15.82 13.45
C ILE A 274 19.80 -15.49 13.90
N GLU A 275 19.03 -16.46 14.41
CA GLU A 275 17.68 -16.20 14.93
C GLU A 275 17.72 -15.23 16.12
N THR A 276 18.69 -15.40 17.02
CA THR A 276 18.87 -14.51 18.17
C THR A 276 19.20 -13.10 17.71
N GLN A 277 20.14 -12.94 16.76
CA GLN A 277 20.50 -11.66 16.16
C GLN A 277 19.29 -10.99 15.49
N ALA A 278 18.56 -11.73 14.64
CA ALA A 278 17.39 -11.21 13.93
C ALA A 278 16.28 -10.74 14.89
N ARG A 279 16.01 -11.51 15.96
CA ARG A 279 15.02 -11.14 16.99
C ARG A 279 15.45 -9.91 17.77
N GLN A 280 16.74 -9.78 18.12
CA GLN A 280 17.26 -8.59 18.76
C GLN A 280 17.03 -7.35 17.89
N LEU A 281 17.43 -7.41 16.61
CA LEU A 281 17.27 -6.33 15.65
C LEU A 281 15.79 -5.97 15.42
N ALA A 282 14.91 -6.96 15.37
CA ALA A 282 13.48 -6.73 15.30
C ALA A 282 12.94 -6.02 16.56
N SER A 283 13.49 -6.32 17.75
CA SER A 283 13.12 -5.64 19.01
C SER A 283 13.54 -4.17 19.05
N GLU A 284 14.54 -3.77 18.25
CA GLU A 284 14.97 -2.39 18.06
C GLU A 284 14.08 -1.59 17.08
N GLY A 285 13.00 -2.23 16.57
CA GLY A 285 12.03 -1.60 15.67
C GLY A 285 12.33 -1.79 14.18
N TYR A 286 13.34 -2.58 13.81
CA TYR A 286 13.62 -2.88 12.41
C TYR A 286 12.72 -4.00 11.86
N ARG A 287 12.29 -3.84 10.62
CA ARG A 287 11.77 -4.96 9.83
C ARG A 287 12.93 -5.71 9.21
N VAL A 288 13.09 -6.97 9.58
CA VAL A 288 14.21 -7.81 9.15
C VAL A 288 13.81 -8.61 7.91
N ILE A 289 14.56 -8.46 6.82
CA ILE A 289 14.42 -9.23 5.59
C ILE A 289 15.72 -10.01 5.37
N ALA A 290 15.62 -11.33 5.22
CA ALA A 290 16.76 -12.17 4.90
C ALA A 290 16.97 -12.27 3.39
N LEU A 291 18.23 -12.43 3.00
CA LEU A 291 18.68 -12.71 1.63
C LEU A 291 19.42 -14.05 1.62
N ALA A 292 19.11 -14.89 0.63
CA ALA A 292 19.76 -16.19 0.45
C ALA A 292 19.95 -16.49 -1.05
N CYS A 293 20.90 -17.34 -1.37
CA CYS A 293 21.07 -17.86 -2.73
C CYS A 293 21.55 -19.32 -2.69
N GLY A 294 21.43 -20.00 -3.81
CA GLY A 294 21.93 -21.35 -3.97
C GLY A 294 21.84 -21.86 -5.40
N ASP A 295 22.74 -22.77 -5.78
CA ASP A 295 22.64 -23.44 -7.06
C ASP A 295 21.51 -24.47 -6.98
N VAL A 296 20.56 -24.43 -7.91
CA VAL A 296 19.40 -25.32 -7.96
C VAL A 296 19.33 -26.02 -9.31
N GLN A 297 18.79 -27.22 -9.32
CA GLN A 297 18.55 -27.97 -10.55
C GLN A 297 17.04 -28.05 -10.75
N VAL A 298 16.56 -27.50 -11.85
CA VAL A 298 15.15 -27.61 -12.28
C VAL A 298 15.14 -28.42 -13.57
N GLY A 299 14.32 -29.46 -13.62
CA GLY A 299 14.17 -30.30 -14.81
C GLY A 299 13.63 -29.53 -16.00
N GLU A 300 13.99 -29.93 -17.24
CA GLU A 300 13.58 -29.23 -18.49
C GLU A 300 12.04 -29.08 -18.68
N GLN A 301 11.23 -29.85 -17.94
CA GLN A 301 9.75 -29.83 -18.00
C GLN A 301 9.11 -29.50 -16.66
N GLU A 302 9.89 -29.01 -15.71
CA GLU A 302 9.45 -28.75 -14.36
C GLU A 302 9.42 -27.24 -14.09
N ASP A 303 8.32 -26.74 -13.51
CA ASP A 303 8.21 -25.35 -13.10
C ASP A 303 9.02 -25.10 -11.82
N PHE A 304 9.69 -23.97 -11.74
CA PHE A 304 10.41 -23.54 -10.54
C PHE A 304 9.43 -23.34 -9.38
N ASN A 305 9.64 -24.08 -8.28
CA ASN A 305 8.74 -24.08 -7.15
C ASN A 305 9.49 -24.21 -5.81
N GLN A 306 8.76 -24.21 -4.69
CA GLN A 306 9.31 -24.25 -3.35
C GLN A 306 10.20 -25.47 -3.06
N GLU A 307 9.97 -26.61 -3.69
CA GLU A 307 10.72 -27.85 -3.45
C GLU A 307 12.18 -27.73 -3.92
N HIS A 308 12.46 -26.82 -4.84
CA HIS A 308 13.81 -26.52 -5.31
C HIS A 308 14.61 -25.62 -4.36
N LEU A 309 13.93 -24.94 -3.40
CA LEU A 309 14.57 -24.00 -2.48
C LEU A 309 15.02 -24.68 -1.20
N VAL A 310 15.99 -25.56 -1.33
CA VAL A 310 16.59 -26.33 -0.22
C VAL A 310 18.11 -26.15 -0.22
N ASP A 311 18.71 -26.31 0.95
CA ASP A 311 20.16 -26.19 1.15
C ASP A 311 20.79 -24.89 0.64
N LEU A 312 20.03 -23.79 0.74
CA LEU A 312 20.50 -22.47 0.35
C LEU A 312 21.59 -21.95 1.30
N THR A 313 22.33 -20.97 0.83
CA THR A 313 23.30 -20.19 1.60
C THR A 313 22.68 -18.86 2.03
N LEU A 314 22.58 -18.63 3.33
CA LEU A 314 22.19 -17.35 3.88
C LEU A 314 23.28 -16.32 3.57
N ILE A 315 22.92 -15.23 2.87
CA ILE A 315 23.85 -14.14 2.57
C ILE A 315 23.91 -13.19 3.75
N GLY A 316 22.75 -12.72 4.23
CA GLY A 316 22.65 -11.76 5.31
C GLY A 316 21.24 -11.25 5.54
N LEU A 317 21.12 -10.26 6.42
CA LEU A 317 19.87 -9.63 6.81
C LEU A 317 19.90 -8.15 6.41
N CYS A 318 18.82 -7.69 5.79
CA CYS A 318 18.54 -6.27 5.53
C CYS A 318 17.61 -5.74 6.61
N LEU A 319 18.02 -4.65 7.27
CA LEU A 319 17.29 -4.02 8.36
C LEU A 319 16.59 -2.78 7.83
N LEU A 320 15.27 -2.87 7.66
CA LEU A 320 14.45 -1.81 7.14
C LEU A 320 13.83 -1.01 8.27
N TYR A 321 13.91 0.29 8.15
CA TYR A 321 13.26 1.24 9.04
C TYR A 321 12.10 1.92 8.32
N THR A 322 10.97 2.05 9.01
CA THR A 322 9.84 2.84 8.51
C THR A 322 10.05 4.27 9.00
N SER A 323 10.22 5.23 8.10
CA SER A 323 10.16 6.63 8.49
C SER A 323 8.71 6.94 8.92
N ASP A 324 8.49 7.17 10.19
CA ASP A 324 7.23 7.74 10.64
C ASP A 324 7.17 9.18 10.09
N ALA A 325 6.06 9.53 9.42
CA ALA A 325 5.84 10.85 8.84
C ALA A 325 5.65 11.97 9.90
N ALA A 326 6.21 11.78 11.09
CA ALA A 326 6.10 12.67 12.24
C ALA A 326 7.43 13.35 12.63
N ASP A 327 8.52 13.14 11.86
CA ASP A 327 9.79 13.86 12.05
C ASP A 327 9.96 14.98 11.02
#